data_457c9da838bf0132eab1e63761fe2ba3
#
_entry.id   457c9da838bf0132eab1e63761fe2ba3
#
_cell.length_a   1.000
_cell.length_b   1.000
_cell.length_c   1.000
_cell.angle_alpha   90.00
_cell.angle_beta   90.00
_cell.angle_gamma   90.00
#
_symmetry.space_group_name_H-M   'P 1'
#
loop_
_entity.id
_entity.type
_entity.pdbx_description
1 polymer ?
#
loop_
_entity_poly.entity_id
_entity_poly.type
_entity_poly.pdbx_seq_one_letter_code
_entity_poly.pdbx_strand_id
1 'polypeptide(L)'
;MNRLLLVIISFFLLNFYASQSALYSSYNKKAIKLYEKAIACYQDISPLNGRGNLKGAEEYLLKSLAKDSTFSEAYILLSQVKVKMGDINSAIFYKEKMMAVNPIIPLVEYFYLSGMHMAIGSYEKCLKNAVRYKNSPLADQRYMGRIDKMIENCQFAIEAIKNPVDFDPINLGSSINSELPEYFPSITADDSTFLFTRRVNDLSAPGGRQEEIFVSKKTPNNNWSNSSLVSNAINSEYNEGAPTFSSDGQYIIFVGCETGAKGDYQYGGDRKGYGSCDLFYSQNNGTNWSKPVNLGPRINSKHWETQPSFSSDGKTLYFIRGMTYDR
;
A
#
# COMPACT_ATOMS: atom_id res chain seq x y z
N MET A 1 59.17 37.81 2.89
CA MET A 1 58.40 36.80 2.16
C MET A 1 57.56 35.85 3.05
N ASN A 2 57.80 35.71 4.36
CA ASN A 2 57.14 34.68 5.20
C ASN A 2 55.84 35.14 5.94
N ARG A 3 55.52 36.42 5.96
CA ARG A 3 54.25 36.88 6.60
C ARG A 3 53.04 36.86 5.66
N LEU A 4 53.25 37.02 4.36
CA LEU A 4 52.17 37.00 3.36
C LEU A 4 51.68 35.57 3.10
N LEU A 5 52.56 34.57 3.18
CA LEU A 5 52.23 33.16 2.98
C LEU A 5 51.40 32.60 4.15
N LEU A 6 51.65 33.03 5.38
CA LEU A 6 50.88 32.60 6.57
C LEU A 6 49.44 33.19 6.57
N VAL A 7 49.25 34.40 6.05
CA VAL A 7 47.90 35.00 5.93
C VAL A 7 47.08 34.32 4.84
N ILE A 8 47.71 33.93 3.72
CA ILE A 8 47.02 33.21 2.63
C ILE A 8 46.64 31.80 3.07
N ILE A 9 47.50 31.08 3.79
CA ILE A 9 47.22 29.74 4.30
C ILE A 9 46.10 29.79 5.37
N SER A 10 46.11 30.82 6.27
CA SER A 10 45.03 30.97 7.24
C SER A 10 43.69 31.35 6.59
N PHE A 11 43.71 32.13 5.49
CA PHE A 11 42.49 32.47 4.73
C PHE A 11 41.94 31.28 3.96
N PHE A 12 42.80 30.42 3.40
CA PHE A 12 42.40 29.17 2.74
C PHE A 12 41.87 28.12 3.73
N LEU A 13 42.48 28.00 4.92
CA LEU A 13 42.00 27.10 5.97
C LEU A 13 40.66 27.58 6.57
N LEU A 14 40.47 28.88 6.76
CA LEU A 14 39.21 29.48 7.20
C LEU A 14 38.08 29.27 6.15
N ASN A 15 38.39 29.42 4.85
CA ASN A 15 37.41 29.13 3.79
C ASN A 15 37.13 27.61 3.62
N PHE A 16 38.10 26.75 3.91
CA PHE A 16 37.88 25.29 3.87
C PHE A 16 37.02 24.82 5.07
N TYR A 17 37.21 25.43 6.25
CA TYR A 17 36.34 25.20 7.41
C TYR A 17 34.94 25.81 7.24
N ALA A 18 34.82 26.97 6.60
CA ALA A 18 33.55 27.60 6.29
C ALA A 18 32.75 26.80 5.23
N SER A 19 33.43 26.10 4.29
CA SER A 19 32.75 25.28 3.27
C SER A 19 32.22 23.94 3.81
N GLN A 20 32.81 23.42 4.90
CA GLN A 20 32.28 22.21 5.57
C GLN A 20 31.11 22.50 6.52
N SER A 21 30.96 23.76 6.99
CA SER A 21 29.85 24.16 7.87
C SER A 21 28.54 24.48 7.12
N ALA A 22 28.55 24.50 5.79
CA ALA A 22 27.38 24.83 4.95
C ALA A 22 26.52 23.59 4.55
N LEU A 23 26.90 22.40 5.01
CA LEU A 23 26.21 21.16 4.60
C LEU A 23 24.93 20.90 5.41
N TYR A 24 24.86 21.39 6.66
CA TYR A 24 23.73 21.14 7.57
C TYR A 24 23.28 22.44 8.25
N SER A 25 22.01 22.50 8.64
CA SER A 25 21.44 23.61 9.42
C SER A 25 22.00 23.68 10.86
N SER A 26 22.57 22.59 11.38
CA SER A 26 23.22 22.52 12.68
C SER A 26 24.72 22.83 12.59
N TYR A 27 25.23 23.58 13.57
CA TYR A 27 26.67 23.78 13.82
C TYR A 27 27.18 22.91 14.98
N ASN A 28 26.31 22.16 15.66
CA ASN A 28 26.67 21.28 16.77
C ASN A 28 27.30 19.98 16.25
N LYS A 29 28.63 19.87 16.36
CA LYS A 29 29.39 18.68 15.89
C LYS A 29 28.91 17.38 16.50
N LYS A 30 28.41 17.37 17.75
CA LYS A 30 27.86 16.14 18.38
C LYS A 30 26.51 15.79 17.79
N ALA A 31 25.66 16.77 17.50
CA ALA A 31 24.37 16.57 16.83
C ALA A 31 24.60 16.00 15.42
N ILE A 32 25.48 16.61 14.64
CA ILE A 32 25.84 16.17 13.28
C ILE A 32 26.34 14.71 13.27
N LYS A 33 27.28 14.36 14.16
CA LYS A 33 27.81 12.99 14.26
C LYS A 33 26.71 11.96 14.59
N LEU A 34 25.73 12.35 15.41
CA LEU A 34 24.58 11.48 15.72
C LEU A 34 23.63 11.34 14.53
N TYR A 35 23.40 12.42 13.81
CA TYR A 35 22.61 12.42 12.58
C TYR A 35 23.23 11.53 11.49
N GLU A 36 24.55 11.60 11.28
CA GLU A 36 25.27 10.73 10.33
C GLU A 36 25.15 9.25 10.70
N LYS A 37 25.17 8.90 12.00
CA LYS A 37 24.90 7.53 12.46
C LYS A 37 23.47 7.11 12.16
N ALA A 38 22.51 8.03 12.30
CA ALA A 38 21.12 7.74 11.95
C ALA A 38 20.94 7.49 10.45
N ILE A 39 21.61 8.25 9.58
CA ILE A 39 21.64 7.99 8.14
C ILE A 39 22.16 6.58 7.85
N ALA A 40 23.28 6.19 8.47
CA ALA A 40 23.85 4.84 8.30
C ALA A 40 22.84 3.75 8.68
N CYS A 41 22.15 3.89 9.84
CA CYS A 41 21.10 2.96 10.25
C CYS A 41 19.91 2.95 9.28
N TYR A 42 19.51 4.09 8.74
CA TYR A 42 18.40 4.20 7.80
C TYR A 42 18.69 3.56 6.45
N GLN A 43 19.97 3.59 6.02
CA GLN A 43 20.46 3.03 4.76
C GLN A 43 20.92 1.57 4.87
N ASP A 44 21.15 1.05 6.09
CA ASP A 44 21.53 -0.35 6.35
C ASP A 44 20.32 -1.27 6.14
N ILE A 45 20.09 -1.63 4.87
CA ILE A 45 18.93 -2.42 4.45
C ILE A 45 19.20 -3.89 4.77
N SER A 46 18.41 -4.45 5.67
CA SER A 46 18.43 -5.88 5.99
C SER A 46 18.09 -6.73 4.75
N PRO A 47 18.94 -7.70 4.39
CA PRO A 47 18.63 -8.64 3.29
C PRO A 47 17.38 -9.47 3.52
N LEU A 48 16.94 -9.65 4.77
CA LEU A 48 15.81 -10.49 5.14
C LEU A 48 14.44 -9.82 4.91
N ASN A 49 14.35 -8.48 5.06
CA ASN A 49 13.07 -7.77 5.00
C ASN A 49 13.09 -6.49 4.17
N GLY A 50 14.21 -6.17 3.53
CA GLY A 50 14.37 -4.97 2.70
C GLY A 50 14.24 -3.65 3.46
N ARG A 51 14.29 -3.65 4.81
CA ARG A 51 14.12 -2.47 5.65
C ARG A 51 15.42 -2.10 6.37
N GLY A 52 15.68 -0.80 6.48
CA GLY A 52 16.77 -0.28 7.31
C GLY A 52 16.52 -0.51 8.80
N ASN A 53 17.56 -0.30 9.62
CA ASN A 53 17.43 -0.29 11.08
C ASN A 53 16.70 0.98 11.54
N LEU A 54 15.38 1.01 11.36
CA LEU A 54 14.54 2.18 11.64
C LEU A 54 14.56 2.58 13.12
N LYS A 55 14.60 1.60 14.04
CA LYS A 55 14.68 1.87 15.49
C LYS A 55 16.01 2.52 15.86
N GLY A 56 17.12 2.02 15.34
CA GLY A 56 18.44 2.64 15.56
C GLY A 56 18.53 4.04 14.97
N ALA A 57 17.97 4.26 13.78
CA ALA A 57 17.88 5.58 13.16
C ALA A 57 17.08 6.56 14.04
N GLU A 58 15.91 6.16 14.52
CA GLU A 58 15.08 6.97 15.42
C GLU A 58 15.84 7.36 16.69
N GLU A 59 16.48 6.40 17.36
CA GLU A 59 17.24 6.64 18.59
C GLU A 59 18.37 7.67 18.39
N TYR A 60 19.14 7.54 17.32
CA TYR A 60 20.21 8.49 17.02
C TYR A 60 19.66 9.87 16.62
N LEU A 61 18.53 9.96 15.92
CA LEU A 61 17.88 11.24 15.59
C LEU A 61 17.37 11.96 16.82
N LEU A 62 16.72 11.26 17.74
CA LEU A 62 16.26 11.85 19.01
C LEU A 62 17.45 12.36 19.85
N LYS A 63 18.55 11.59 19.91
CA LYS A 63 19.79 12.04 20.57
C LYS A 63 20.43 13.25 19.88
N SER A 64 20.35 13.31 18.55
CA SER A 64 20.82 14.45 17.75
C SER A 64 20.01 15.70 18.08
N LEU A 65 18.68 15.61 18.04
CA LEU A 65 17.78 16.71 18.36
C LEU A 65 17.86 17.16 19.82
N ALA A 66 18.20 16.26 20.75
CA ALA A 66 18.51 16.64 22.14
C ALA A 66 19.81 17.45 22.27
N LYS A 67 20.73 17.41 21.29
CA LYS A 67 21.94 18.24 21.23
C LYS A 67 21.71 19.55 20.49
N ASP A 68 20.82 19.56 19.51
CA ASP A 68 20.43 20.73 18.75
C ASP A 68 18.99 20.60 18.28
N SER A 69 18.08 21.26 18.98
CA SER A 69 16.64 21.25 18.67
C SER A 69 16.27 22.09 17.45
N THR A 70 17.21 22.76 16.81
CA THR A 70 17.01 23.53 15.58
C THR A 70 17.50 22.79 14.33
N PHE A 71 18.00 21.55 14.48
CA PHE A 71 18.55 20.76 13.39
C PHE A 71 17.45 20.25 12.45
N SER A 72 17.20 21.02 11.40
CA SER A 72 16.09 20.81 10.43
C SER A 72 16.17 19.45 9.73
N GLU A 73 17.35 19.04 9.26
CA GLU A 73 17.54 17.77 8.55
C GLU A 73 17.29 16.54 9.44
N ALA A 74 17.57 16.67 10.75
CA ALA A 74 17.27 15.60 11.69
C ALA A 74 15.75 15.42 11.86
N TYR A 75 14.96 16.49 11.85
CA TYR A 75 13.50 16.42 11.85
C TYR A 75 12.96 15.83 10.54
N ILE A 76 13.52 16.21 9.38
CA ILE A 76 13.13 15.65 8.07
C ILE A 76 13.29 14.13 8.08
N LEU A 77 14.49 13.64 8.45
CA LEU A 77 14.78 12.22 8.46
C LEU A 77 13.94 11.48 9.51
N LEU A 78 13.72 12.08 10.68
CA LEU A 78 12.88 11.46 11.72
C LEU A 78 11.43 11.33 11.26
N SER A 79 10.88 12.32 10.57
CA SER A 79 9.56 12.23 9.94
C SER A 79 9.51 11.08 8.93
N GLN A 80 10.53 10.93 8.08
CA GLN A 80 10.61 9.83 7.11
C GLN A 80 10.72 8.45 7.78
N VAL A 81 11.51 8.34 8.85
CA VAL A 81 11.61 7.11 9.66
C VAL A 81 10.24 6.73 10.22
N LYS A 82 9.51 7.71 10.78
CA LYS A 82 8.16 7.50 11.34
C LYS A 82 7.15 7.06 10.28
N VAL A 83 7.18 7.62 9.07
CA VAL A 83 6.37 7.15 7.94
C VAL A 83 6.65 5.68 7.64
N LYS A 84 7.94 5.28 7.54
CA LYS A 84 8.32 3.88 7.28
C LYS A 84 7.93 2.92 8.42
N MET A 85 7.85 3.42 9.65
CA MET A 85 7.36 2.67 10.80
C MET A 85 5.82 2.57 10.86
N GLY A 86 5.09 3.31 10.01
CA GLY A 86 3.62 3.40 10.03
C GLY A 86 3.06 4.40 11.05
N ASP A 87 3.91 5.12 11.77
CA ASP A 87 3.52 6.12 12.78
C ASP A 87 3.34 7.49 12.11
N ILE A 88 2.23 7.65 11.38
CA ILE A 88 1.96 8.87 10.60
C ILE A 88 1.73 10.09 11.50
N ASN A 89 1.16 9.91 12.70
CA ASN A 89 0.95 11.03 13.62
C ASN A 89 2.28 11.63 14.09
N SER A 90 3.23 10.80 14.52
CA SER A 90 4.57 11.27 14.86
C SER A 90 5.30 11.86 13.65
N ALA A 91 5.11 11.28 12.45
CA ALA A 91 5.70 11.82 11.23
C ALA A 91 5.23 13.25 10.94
N ILE A 92 3.94 13.54 11.08
CA ILE A 92 3.36 14.88 10.97
C ILE A 92 3.97 15.81 12.01
N PHE A 93 4.01 15.39 13.28
CA PHE A 93 4.57 16.17 14.37
C PHE A 93 6.02 16.63 14.08
N TYR A 94 6.88 15.70 13.65
CA TYR A 94 8.27 16.05 13.33
C TYR A 94 8.39 16.88 12.05
N LYS A 95 7.52 16.69 11.07
CA LYS A 95 7.44 17.53 9.88
C LYS A 95 7.06 18.96 10.25
N GLU A 96 6.06 19.16 11.11
CA GLU A 96 5.66 20.48 11.60
C GLU A 96 6.77 21.13 12.44
N LYS A 97 7.50 20.36 13.26
CA LYS A 97 8.69 20.85 13.99
C LYS A 97 9.77 21.33 13.03
N MET A 98 10.07 20.57 11.98
CA MET A 98 11.00 21.02 10.93
C MET A 98 10.57 22.35 10.31
N MET A 99 9.29 22.49 9.97
CA MET A 99 8.76 23.72 9.38
C MET A 99 8.81 24.90 10.34
N ALA A 100 8.74 24.67 11.64
CA ALA A 100 8.84 25.72 12.67
C ALA A 100 10.27 26.22 12.88
N VAL A 101 11.28 25.37 12.73
CA VAL A 101 12.68 25.74 12.93
C VAL A 101 13.39 26.18 11.64
N ASN A 102 12.85 25.85 10.48
CA ASN A 102 13.43 26.22 9.20
C ASN A 102 12.87 27.58 8.72
N PRO A 103 13.69 28.61 8.54
CA PRO A 103 13.24 29.91 8.07
C PRO A 103 12.74 29.89 6.61
N ILE A 104 13.18 28.91 5.82
CA ILE A 104 12.78 28.71 4.41
C ILE A 104 12.24 27.31 4.27
N ILE A 105 10.91 27.18 4.21
CA ILE A 105 10.24 25.91 4.04
C ILE A 105 10.20 25.55 2.55
N PRO A 106 10.84 24.45 2.12
CA PRO A 106 10.70 23.97 0.74
C PRO A 106 9.22 23.70 0.41
N LEU A 107 8.75 24.18 -0.73
CA LEU A 107 7.34 24.07 -1.11
C LEU A 107 6.84 22.63 -1.12
N VAL A 108 7.68 21.67 -1.53
CA VAL A 108 7.36 20.24 -1.59
C VAL A 108 6.97 19.66 -0.22
N GLU A 109 7.36 20.30 0.89
CA GLU A 109 6.98 19.83 2.23
C GLU A 109 5.47 19.95 2.48
N TYR A 110 4.82 20.95 1.88
CA TYR A 110 3.34 21.07 1.93
C TYR A 110 2.65 19.94 1.16
N PHE A 111 3.24 19.48 0.05
CA PHE A 111 2.74 18.31 -0.67
C PHE A 111 2.81 17.04 0.20
N TYR A 112 3.96 16.76 0.82
CA TYR A 112 4.10 15.60 1.69
C TYR A 112 3.20 15.69 2.93
N LEU A 113 3.11 16.86 3.54
CA LEU A 113 2.25 17.08 4.72
C LEU A 113 0.78 16.90 4.37
N SER A 114 0.34 17.33 3.19
CA SER A 114 -1.02 17.08 2.68
C SER A 114 -1.32 15.58 2.61
N GLY A 115 -0.40 14.78 2.02
CA GLY A 115 -0.55 13.34 1.94
C GLY A 115 -0.62 12.65 3.30
N MET A 116 0.18 13.10 4.27
CA MET A 116 0.15 12.59 5.64
C MET A 116 -1.19 12.91 6.33
N HIS A 117 -1.70 14.14 6.20
CA HIS A 117 -3.00 14.53 6.75
C HIS A 117 -4.16 13.78 6.08
N MET A 118 -4.09 13.51 4.76
CA MET A 118 -5.05 12.66 4.06
C MET A 118 -5.07 11.26 4.67
N ALA A 119 -3.91 10.66 4.91
CA ALA A 119 -3.79 9.31 5.44
C ALA A 119 -4.40 9.11 6.85
N ILE A 120 -4.49 10.18 7.65
CA ILE A 120 -5.09 10.13 8.99
C ILE A 120 -6.48 10.77 9.06
N GLY A 121 -7.11 11.08 7.90
CA GLY A 121 -8.45 11.67 7.87
C GLY A 121 -8.53 13.14 8.30
N SER A 122 -7.41 13.86 8.43
CA SER A 122 -7.39 15.29 8.76
C SER A 122 -7.59 16.14 7.50
N TYR A 123 -8.77 16.07 6.91
CA TYR A 123 -9.05 16.57 5.58
C TYR A 123 -8.94 18.09 5.45
N GLU A 124 -9.32 18.87 6.47
CA GLU A 124 -9.17 20.32 6.47
C GLU A 124 -7.70 20.75 6.43
N LYS A 125 -6.83 20.07 7.22
CA LYS A 125 -5.39 20.35 7.21
C LYS A 125 -4.75 19.89 5.90
N CYS A 126 -5.18 18.75 5.36
CA CYS A 126 -4.78 18.29 4.04
C CYS A 126 -5.12 19.35 2.98
N LEU A 127 -6.39 19.78 2.91
CA LEU A 127 -6.87 20.79 1.96
C LEU A 127 -6.07 22.09 2.05
N LYS A 128 -5.87 22.60 3.27
CA LYS A 128 -5.09 23.83 3.50
C LYS A 128 -3.68 23.74 2.91
N ASN A 129 -2.97 22.65 3.16
CA ASN A 129 -1.60 22.46 2.67
C ASN A 129 -1.58 22.21 1.15
N ALA A 130 -2.52 21.43 0.61
CA ALA A 130 -2.63 21.16 -0.83
C ALA A 130 -2.92 22.45 -1.62
N VAL A 131 -3.85 23.28 -1.16
CA VAL A 131 -4.16 24.59 -1.78
C VAL A 131 -2.94 25.52 -1.69
N ARG A 132 -2.22 25.53 -0.56
CA ARG A 132 -0.99 26.32 -0.43
C ARG A 132 0.07 25.90 -1.44
N TYR A 133 0.24 24.59 -1.65
CA TYR A 133 1.16 24.08 -2.68
C TYR A 133 0.70 24.53 -4.07
N LYS A 134 -0.56 24.26 -4.42
CA LYS A 134 -1.15 24.54 -5.75
C LYS A 134 -1.01 26.01 -6.15
N ASN A 135 -1.26 26.92 -5.22
CA ASN A 135 -1.30 28.36 -5.50
C ASN A 135 0.09 29.01 -5.55
N SER A 136 1.16 28.25 -5.30
CA SER A 136 2.52 28.77 -5.40
C SER A 136 2.98 28.82 -6.86
N PRO A 137 3.59 29.93 -7.32
CA PRO A 137 4.21 30.00 -8.64
C PRO A 137 5.42 29.06 -8.80
N LEU A 138 5.93 28.50 -7.70
CA LEU A 138 7.02 27.54 -7.67
C LEU A 138 6.53 26.08 -7.64
N ALA A 139 5.22 25.84 -7.81
CA ALA A 139 4.65 24.49 -7.79
C ALA A 139 5.16 23.65 -8.97
N ASP A 140 5.69 22.47 -8.66
CA ASP A 140 6.17 21.54 -9.67
C ASP A 140 5.00 20.87 -10.39
N GLN A 141 4.94 21.03 -11.70
CA GLN A 141 3.87 20.50 -12.56
C GLN A 141 3.72 18.97 -12.45
N ARG A 142 4.79 18.25 -12.13
CA ARG A 142 4.74 16.78 -11.92
C ARG A 142 3.81 16.35 -10.80
N TYR A 143 3.57 17.19 -9.81
CA TYR A 143 2.68 16.90 -8.68
C TYR A 143 1.28 17.47 -8.81
N MET A 144 1.00 18.33 -9.81
CA MET A 144 -0.26 19.06 -9.90
C MET A 144 -1.48 18.14 -10.02
N GLY A 145 -1.44 17.12 -10.87
CA GLY A 145 -2.56 16.17 -10.98
C GLY A 145 -2.87 15.44 -9.67
N ARG A 146 -1.83 15.13 -8.87
CA ARG A 146 -2.01 14.51 -7.55
C ARG A 146 -2.57 15.49 -6.52
N ILE A 147 -2.15 16.74 -6.57
CA ILE A 147 -2.66 17.82 -5.72
C ILE A 147 -4.12 18.11 -6.03
N ASP A 148 -4.49 18.21 -7.30
CA ASP A 148 -5.88 18.45 -7.73
C ASP A 148 -6.81 17.34 -7.22
N LYS A 149 -6.40 16.09 -7.40
CA LYS A 149 -7.14 14.93 -6.88
C LYS A 149 -7.22 14.92 -5.35
N MET A 150 -6.17 15.34 -4.67
CA MET A 150 -6.15 15.43 -3.21
C MET A 150 -7.11 16.54 -2.71
N ILE A 151 -7.14 17.68 -3.38
CA ILE A 151 -8.09 18.79 -3.06
C ILE A 151 -9.54 18.30 -3.25
N GLU A 152 -9.85 17.68 -4.40
CA GLU A 152 -11.16 17.11 -4.69
C GLU A 152 -11.61 16.11 -3.62
N ASN A 153 -10.72 15.16 -3.29
CA ASN A 153 -11.00 14.13 -2.27
C ASN A 153 -11.22 14.75 -0.88
N CYS A 154 -10.43 15.77 -0.50
CA CYS A 154 -10.61 16.45 0.79
C CYS A 154 -11.96 17.21 0.83
N GLN A 155 -12.30 17.93 -0.23
CA GLN A 155 -13.58 18.66 -0.31
C GLN A 155 -14.76 17.70 -0.20
N PHE A 156 -14.71 16.58 -0.94
CA PHE A 156 -15.73 15.52 -0.84
C PHE A 156 -15.82 14.96 0.58
N ALA A 157 -14.68 14.59 1.18
CA ALA A 157 -14.66 13.98 2.51
C ALA A 157 -15.17 14.93 3.61
N ILE A 158 -14.80 16.21 3.55
CA ILE A 158 -15.29 17.25 4.49
C ILE A 158 -16.81 17.37 4.40
N GLU A 159 -17.36 17.37 3.18
CA GLU A 159 -18.80 17.48 2.97
C GLU A 159 -19.53 16.17 3.37
N ALA A 160 -18.97 15.01 3.03
CA ALA A 160 -19.54 13.72 3.41
C ALA A 160 -19.60 13.52 4.95
N ILE A 161 -18.60 14.02 5.68
CA ILE A 161 -18.59 13.95 7.15
C ILE A 161 -19.71 14.82 7.76
N LYS A 162 -20.02 15.98 7.13
CA LYS A 162 -21.10 16.84 7.59
C LYS A 162 -22.48 16.25 7.30
N ASN A 163 -22.59 15.47 6.24
CA ASN A 163 -23.82 14.82 5.78
C ASN A 163 -23.63 13.29 5.78
N PRO A 164 -23.51 12.65 6.94
CA PRO A 164 -23.29 11.21 7.01
C PRO A 164 -24.51 10.48 6.46
N VAL A 165 -24.27 9.41 5.69
CA VAL A 165 -25.30 8.44 5.32
C VAL A 165 -25.41 7.39 6.43
N ASP A 166 -26.60 6.79 6.57
CA ASP A 166 -26.78 5.68 7.48
C ASP A 166 -25.86 4.52 7.08
N PHE A 167 -24.97 4.13 7.98
CA PHE A 167 -24.02 3.06 7.76
C PHE A 167 -23.88 2.23 9.04
N ASP A 168 -24.66 1.14 9.11
CA ASP A 168 -24.66 0.20 10.22
C ASP A 168 -24.38 -1.23 9.71
N PRO A 169 -23.12 -1.53 9.31
CA PRO A 169 -22.75 -2.83 8.80
C PRO A 169 -22.84 -3.90 9.90
N ILE A 170 -23.52 -5.00 9.59
CA ILE A 170 -23.65 -6.15 10.47
C ILE A 170 -22.55 -7.16 10.13
N ASN A 171 -21.77 -7.55 11.13
CA ASN A 171 -20.79 -8.63 10.97
C ASN A 171 -21.54 -9.96 10.73
N LEU A 172 -21.14 -10.73 9.70
CA LEU A 172 -21.79 -11.98 9.32
C LEU A 172 -21.54 -13.14 10.31
N GLY A 173 -20.76 -12.92 11.36
CA GLY A 173 -20.48 -13.87 12.42
C GLY A 173 -19.41 -14.90 12.07
N SER A 174 -19.13 -15.79 13.04
CA SER A 174 -18.04 -16.78 12.94
C SER A 174 -18.25 -17.88 11.90
N SER A 175 -19.46 -18.01 11.35
CA SER A 175 -19.72 -18.92 10.22
C SER A 175 -19.01 -18.47 8.94
N ILE A 176 -18.83 -17.15 8.76
CA ILE A 176 -18.19 -16.54 7.61
C ILE A 176 -16.83 -15.96 8.01
N ASN A 177 -16.78 -15.12 9.04
CA ASN A 177 -15.57 -14.42 9.45
C ASN A 177 -14.72 -15.28 10.39
N SER A 178 -13.40 -15.23 10.24
CA SER A 178 -12.41 -15.87 11.10
C SER A 178 -11.40 -14.83 11.61
N GLU A 179 -10.33 -15.28 12.23
CA GLU A 179 -9.18 -14.42 12.58
C GLU A 179 -8.27 -14.12 11.36
N LEU A 180 -8.55 -14.74 10.22
CA LEU A 180 -7.81 -14.60 8.97
C LEU A 180 -8.51 -13.58 8.08
N PRO A 181 -7.80 -12.95 7.13
CA PRO A 181 -8.42 -12.02 6.19
C PRO A 181 -9.41 -12.71 5.24
N GLU A 182 -10.64 -12.20 5.15
CA GLU A 182 -11.66 -12.52 4.16
C GLU A 182 -11.93 -11.32 3.27
N TYR A 183 -12.08 -11.55 1.95
CA TYR A 183 -12.31 -10.50 0.95
C TYR A 183 -12.92 -11.04 -0.34
N PHE A 184 -13.26 -10.13 -1.26
CA PHE A 184 -13.92 -10.43 -2.54
C PHE A 184 -15.21 -11.24 -2.38
N PRO A 185 -16.19 -10.74 -1.63
CA PRO A 185 -17.47 -11.41 -1.48
C PRO A 185 -18.26 -11.42 -2.79
N SER A 186 -18.94 -12.52 -3.07
CA SER A 186 -19.92 -12.69 -4.15
C SER A 186 -21.11 -13.48 -3.65
N ILE A 187 -22.30 -13.08 -4.04
CA ILE A 187 -23.55 -13.71 -3.60
C ILE A 187 -24.42 -14.04 -4.82
N THR A 188 -25.13 -15.16 -4.78
CA THR A 188 -26.11 -15.52 -5.82
C THR A 188 -27.30 -14.56 -5.82
N ALA A 189 -27.97 -14.41 -6.96
CA ALA A 189 -29.10 -13.52 -7.12
C ALA A 189 -30.30 -13.85 -6.19
N ASP A 190 -30.44 -15.10 -5.77
CA ASP A 190 -31.44 -15.57 -4.81
C ASP A 190 -31.01 -15.40 -3.35
N ASP A 191 -29.86 -14.78 -3.10
CA ASP A 191 -29.29 -14.54 -1.77
C ASP A 191 -29.04 -15.85 -0.96
N SER A 192 -28.92 -17.00 -1.62
CA SER A 192 -28.81 -18.32 -0.97
C SER A 192 -27.38 -18.80 -0.76
N THR A 193 -26.46 -18.38 -1.60
CA THR A 193 -25.08 -18.86 -1.61
C THR A 193 -24.08 -17.70 -1.63
N PHE A 194 -23.13 -17.75 -0.73
CA PHE A 194 -22.10 -16.71 -0.53
C PHE A 194 -20.71 -17.29 -0.76
N LEU A 195 -19.98 -16.71 -1.69
CA LEU A 195 -18.57 -17.00 -1.94
C LEU A 195 -17.68 -15.86 -1.43
N PHE A 196 -16.51 -16.21 -1.03
CA PHE A 196 -15.47 -15.24 -0.67
C PHE A 196 -14.09 -15.88 -0.73
N THR A 197 -13.06 -15.06 -0.78
CA THR A 197 -11.67 -15.49 -0.63
C THR A 197 -11.27 -15.39 0.83
N ARG A 198 -10.62 -16.43 1.36
CA ARG A 198 -9.95 -16.40 2.66
C ARG A 198 -8.48 -16.69 2.45
N ARG A 199 -7.62 -15.90 3.08
CA ARG A 199 -6.19 -16.18 3.13
C ARG A 199 -5.92 -17.11 4.30
N VAL A 200 -5.58 -18.36 4.00
CA VAL A 200 -5.28 -19.39 5.00
C VAL A 200 -3.78 -19.51 5.26
N ASN A 201 -3.42 -20.03 6.44
CA ASN A 201 -2.05 -20.39 6.73
C ASN A 201 -1.78 -21.77 6.09
N ASP A 202 -0.78 -21.83 5.23
CA ASP A 202 -0.28 -23.05 4.63
C ASP A 202 1.25 -22.99 4.56
N LEU A 203 1.92 -23.85 5.36
CA LEU A 203 3.37 -23.89 5.44
C LEU A 203 4.04 -24.42 4.16
N SER A 204 3.29 -25.11 3.30
CA SER A 204 3.79 -25.60 2.01
C SER A 204 3.75 -24.53 0.92
N ALA A 205 2.89 -23.50 1.08
CA ALA A 205 2.76 -22.41 0.12
C ALA A 205 3.91 -21.38 0.25
N PRO A 206 4.32 -20.75 -0.85
CA PRO A 206 5.30 -19.66 -0.83
C PRO A 206 4.87 -18.54 0.14
N GLY A 207 5.71 -18.24 1.14
CA GLY A 207 5.39 -17.25 2.17
C GLY A 207 4.50 -17.75 3.31
N GLY A 208 4.20 -19.05 3.37
CA GLY A 208 3.45 -19.68 4.47
C GLY A 208 1.95 -19.34 4.48
N ARG A 209 1.41 -18.86 3.36
CA ARG A 209 0.01 -18.44 3.22
C ARG A 209 -0.50 -18.71 1.81
N GLN A 210 -1.79 -19.03 1.72
CA GLN A 210 -2.48 -19.31 0.48
C GLN A 210 -3.86 -18.62 0.46
N GLU A 211 -4.33 -18.26 -0.72
CA GLU A 211 -5.69 -17.75 -0.93
C GLU A 211 -6.57 -18.86 -1.46
N GLU A 212 -7.73 -19.04 -0.82
CA GLU A 212 -8.68 -20.09 -1.12
C GLU A 212 -10.09 -19.54 -1.25
N ILE A 213 -10.91 -20.16 -2.13
CA ILE A 213 -12.31 -19.78 -2.29
C ILE A 213 -13.18 -20.62 -1.34
N PHE A 214 -13.89 -19.91 -0.48
CA PHE A 214 -14.84 -20.48 0.47
C PHE A 214 -16.27 -20.23 0.04
N VAL A 215 -17.15 -21.14 0.45
CA VAL A 215 -18.60 -21.07 0.24
C VAL A 215 -19.33 -21.23 1.56
N SER A 216 -20.40 -20.48 1.72
CA SER A 216 -21.43 -20.68 2.74
C SER A 216 -22.81 -20.61 2.10
N LYS A 217 -23.77 -21.33 2.65
CA LYS A 217 -25.17 -21.36 2.18
C LYS A 217 -26.11 -20.92 3.27
N LYS A 218 -27.21 -20.28 2.90
CA LYS A 218 -28.28 -19.97 3.85
C LYS A 218 -28.95 -21.25 4.31
N THR A 219 -29.15 -21.31 5.62
CA THR A 219 -29.94 -22.36 6.28
C THR A 219 -31.42 -22.00 6.23
N PRO A 220 -32.36 -22.96 6.50
CA PRO A 220 -33.78 -22.66 6.59
C PRO A 220 -34.13 -21.53 7.58
N ASN A 221 -33.31 -21.33 8.59
CA ASN A 221 -33.48 -20.25 9.58
C ASN A 221 -32.86 -18.91 9.14
N ASN A 222 -32.52 -18.77 7.86
CA ASN A 222 -31.94 -17.57 7.26
C ASN A 222 -30.54 -17.18 7.83
N ASN A 223 -29.84 -18.09 8.47
CA ASN A 223 -28.45 -17.92 8.92
C ASN A 223 -27.48 -18.49 7.90
N TRP A 224 -26.25 -18.03 7.91
CA TRP A 224 -25.17 -18.61 7.11
C TRP A 224 -24.66 -19.91 7.76
N SER A 225 -24.49 -20.96 6.95
CA SER A 225 -23.81 -22.19 7.38
C SER A 225 -22.32 -21.92 7.64
N ASN A 226 -21.65 -22.78 8.39
CA ASN A 226 -20.19 -22.74 8.48
C ASN A 226 -19.58 -22.85 7.08
N SER A 227 -18.66 -21.95 6.78
CA SER A 227 -17.99 -21.89 5.49
C SER A 227 -17.05 -23.08 5.29
N SER A 228 -16.97 -23.56 4.07
CA SER A 228 -16.06 -24.61 3.64
C SER A 228 -15.41 -24.25 2.30
N LEU A 229 -14.35 -24.95 1.91
CA LEU A 229 -13.80 -24.82 0.56
C LEU A 229 -14.89 -25.07 -0.47
N VAL A 230 -14.92 -24.28 -1.56
CA VAL A 230 -15.97 -24.37 -2.57
C VAL A 230 -15.95 -25.71 -3.29
N SER A 231 -14.79 -26.22 -3.64
CA SER A 231 -14.60 -27.52 -4.29
C SER A 231 -13.11 -27.86 -4.42
N ASN A 232 -12.76 -29.13 -4.27
CA ASN A 232 -11.41 -29.63 -4.56
C ASN A 232 -11.06 -29.56 -6.07
N ALA A 233 -12.04 -29.39 -6.96
CA ALA A 233 -11.77 -29.14 -8.37
C ALA A 233 -11.32 -27.71 -8.63
N ILE A 234 -11.77 -26.73 -7.81
CA ILE A 234 -11.46 -25.32 -7.93
C ILE A 234 -10.26 -24.96 -7.07
N ASN A 235 -10.32 -25.26 -5.77
CA ASN A 235 -9.22 -25.04 -4.84
C ASN A 235 -8.08 -26.04 -5.11
N SER A 236 -6.87 -25.55 -5.23
CA SER A 236 -5.68 -26.35 -5.51
C SER A 236 -4.59 -26.09 -4.47
N GLU A 237 -3.39 -26.56 -4.72
CA GLU A 237 -2.21 -26.23 -3.93
C GLU A 237 -1.67 -24.79 -4.16
N TYR A 238 -2.35 -23.99 -4.99
CA TYR A 238 -1.97 -22.64 -5.37
C TYR A 238 -3.03 -21.62 -4.95
N ASN A 239 -2.84 -20.35 -5.30
CA ASN A 239 -3.77 -19.30 -4.92
C ASN A 239 -4.97 -19.24 -5.86
N GLU A 240 -6.16 -19.40 -5.31
CA GLU A 240 -7.43 -19.14 -5.97
C GLU A 240 -8.22 -18.08 -5.20
N GLY A 241 -8.75 -17.08 -5.92
CA GLY A 241 -9.48 -16.01 -5.25
C GLY A 241 -10.36 -15.17 -6.16
N ALA A 242 -10.92 -14.11 -5.59
CA ALA A 242 -11.77 -13.13 -6.26
C ALA A 242 -12.90 -13.80 -7.09
N PRO A 243 -13.73 -14.66 -6.50
CA PRO A 243 -14.80 -15.36 -7.23
C PRO A 243 -15.96 -14.43 -7.57
N THR A 244 -16.62 -14.69 -8.71
CA THR A 244 -17.93 -14.11 -9.06
C THR A 244 -18.83 -15.18 -9.65
N PHE A 245 -20.13 -15.12 -9.32
CA PHE A 245 -21.14 -15.97 -9.93
C PHE A 245 -21.71 -15.38 -11.23
N SER A 246 -22.10 -16.27 -12.17
CA SER A 246 -23.10 -15.91 -13.18
C SER A 246 -24.45 -15.63 -12.50
N SER A 247 -25.33 -14.86 -13.16
CA SER A 247 -26.64 -14.49 -12.61
C SER A 247 -27.53 -15.69 -12.25
N ASP A 248 -27.36 -16.82 -12.94
CA ASP A 248 -28.06 -18.10 -12.68
C ASP A 248 -27.35 -19.00 -11.65
N GLY A 249 -26.19 -18.60 -11.13
CA GLY A 249 -25.39 -19.34 -10.17
C GLY A 249 -24.74 -20.62 -10.74
N GLN A 250 -24.86 -20.88 -12.05
CA GLN A 250 -24.34 -22.11 -12.67
C GLN A 250 -22.83 -22.02 -12.99
N TYR A 251 -22.30 -20.81 -13.12
CA TYR A 251 -20.90 -20.61 -13.41
C TYR A 251 -20.25 -19.77 -12.30
N ILE A 252 -19.01 -20.12 -12.00
CA ILE A 252 -18.10 -19.32 -11.22
C ILE A 252 -16.93 -18.89 -12.12
N ILE A 253 -16.61 -17.60 -12.12
CA ILE A 253 -15.33 -17.10 -12.65
C ILE A 253 -14.49 -16.68 -11.45
N PHE A 254 -13.21 -17.04 -11.47
CA PHE A 254 -12.28 -16.78 -10.39
C PHE A 254 -10.86 -16.57 -10.92
N VAL A 255 -9.98 -16.11 -10.07
CA VAL A 255 -8.55 -15.91 -10.36
C VAL A 255 -7.78 -17.13 -9.87
N GLY A 256 -6.93 -17.68 -10.72
CA GLY A 256 -5.86 -18.57 -10.32
C GLY A 256 -4.52 -17.89 -10.56
N CYS A 257 -3.56 -18.04 -9.66
CA CYS A 257 -2.23 -17.47 -9.80
C CYS A 257 -1.14 -18.54 -9.84
N GLU A 258 -0.08 -18.30 -10.63
CA GLU A 258 1.09 -19.18 -10.70
C GLU A 258 1.88 -19.19 -9.40
N THR A 259 2.59 -20.27 -9.12
CA THR A 259 3.54 -20.31 -8.01
C THR A 259 4.92 -19.89 -8.45
N GLY A 260 5.26 -18.67 -8.20
CA GLY A 260 6.58 -18.16 -7.88
C GLY A 260 7.80 -18.41 -8.77
N ALA A 261 7.82 -19.38 -9.65
CA ALA A 261 8.86 -19.51 -10.67
C ALA A 261 8.40 -18.74 -11.92
N LYS A 262 8.83 -17.50 -12.01
CA LYS A 262 8.46 -16.59 -13.10
C LYS A 262 8.56 -17.28 -14.47
N GLY A 263 7.40 -17.46 -15.12
CA GLY A 263 7.30 -18.01 -16.47
C GLY A 263 6.96 -19.50 -16.56
N ASP A 264 6.67 -20.17 -15.44
CA ASP A 264 6.24 -21.57 -15.45
C ASP A 264 4.74 -21.71 -15.81
N TYR A 265 3.96 -20.65 -15.61
CA TYR A 265 2.53 -20.53 -15.94
C TYR A 265 1.67 -21.73 -15.49
N GLN A 266 2.06 -22.37 -14.38
CA GLN A 266 1.34 -23.49 -13.75
C GLN A 266 0.47 -22.95 -12.61
N TYR A 267 -0.80 -23.37 -12.59
CA TYR A 267 -1.85 -22.83 -11.71
C TYR A 267 -2.52 -23.92 -10.88
N GLY A 268 -1.83 -25.04 -10.65
CA GLY A 268 -2.37 -26.21 -9.96
C GLY A 268 -3.33 -27.05 -10.80
N GLY A 269 -3.50 -28.34 -10.43
CA GLY A 269 -4.44 -29.24 -11.07
C GLY A 269 -4.30 -29.36 -12.59
N ASP A 270 -3.08 -29.31 -13.14
CA ASP A 270 -2.76 -29.32 -14.60
C ASP A 270 -3.33 -28.12 -15.36
N ARG A 271 -3.71 -27.04 -14.69
CA ARG A 271 -4.15 -25.80 -15.32
C ARG A 271 -2.95 -25.06 -15.91
N LYS A 272 -3.16 -24.47 -17.08
CA LYS A 272 -2.18 -23.63 -17.77
C LYS A 272 -2.74 -22.25 -18.02
N GLY A 273 -1.88 -21.24 -18.03
CA GLY A 273 -2.25 -19.86 -18.26
C GLY A 273 -1.26 -19.08 -19.09
N TYR A 274 -1.36 -17.76 -19.05
CA TYR A 274 -0.66 -16.84 -19.92
C TYR A 274 0.21 -15.84 -19.16
N GLY A 275 -0.17 -15.50 -17.92
CA GLY A 275 0.48 -14.48 -17.09
C GLY A 275 0.76 -14.98 -15.67
N SER A 276 0.92 -14.05 -14.73
CA SER A 276 1.11 -14.42 -13.32
C SER A 276 -0.18 -14.78 -12.60
N CYS A 277 -1.31 -14.22 -13.03
CA CYS A 277 -2.66 -14.60 -12.59
C CYS A 277 -3.61 -14.51 -13.78
N ASP A 278 -4.43 -15.52 -13.96
CA ASP A 278 -5.41 -15.64 -15.04
C ASP A 278 -6.82 -15.86 -14.51
N LEU A 279 -7.82 -15.51 -15.32
CA LEU A 279 -9.21 -15.80 -15.05
C LEU A 279 -9.56 -17.20 -15.57
N PHE A 280 -10.17 -17.98 -14.70
CA PHE A 280 -10.71 -19.32 -14.98
C PHE A 280 -12.21 -19.36 -14.74
N TYR A 281 -12.91 -20.28 -15.39
CA TYR A 281 -14.29 -20.57 -15.05
C TYR A 281 -14.50 -22.06 -14.73
N SER A 282 -15.49 -22.33 -13.90
CA SER A 282 -15.99 -23.68 -13.64
C SER A 282 -17.51 -23.66 -13.68
N GLN A 283 -18.10 -24.76 -14.16
CA GLN A 283 -19.55 -24.96 -14.26
C GLN A 283 -20.03 -25.92 -13.17
N ASN A 284 -21.13 -25.55 -12.51
CA ASN A 284 -21.84 -26.42 -11.61
C ASN A 284 -22.76 -27.34 -12.41
N ASN A 285 -22.61 -28.65 -12.25
CA ASN A 285 -23.48 -29.64 -12.90
C ASN A 285 -24.63 -30.15 -12.00
N GLY A 286 -24.92 -29.40 -10.93
CA GLY A 286 -25.95 -29.73 -9.93
C GLY A 286 -25.41 -30.49 -8.72
N THR A 287 -24.33 -31.25 -8.85
CA THR A 287 -23.70 -32.00 -7.76
C THR A 287 -22.28 -31.56 -7.47
N ASN A 288 -21.54 -31.21 -8.50
CA ASN A 288 -20.12 -30.85 -8.40
C ASN A 288 -19.75 -29.71 -9.37
N TRP A 289 -18.67 -29.07 -9.08
CA TRP A 289 -18.00 -28.10 -9.99
C TRP A 289 -17.13 -28.85 -10.99
N SER A 290 -17.19 -28.45 -12.26
CA SER A 290 -16.31 -28.98 -13.31
C SER A 290 -14.86 -28.62 -13.06
N LYS A 291 -13.92 -29.32 -13.70
CA LYS A 291 -12.52 -28.90 -13.77
C LYS A 291 -12.45 -27.46 -14.36
N PRO A 292 -11.74 -26.54 -13.74
CA PRO A 292 -11.63 -25.18 -14.23
C PRO A 292 -11.00 -25.09 -15.63
N VAL A 293 -11.52 -24.16 -16.42
CA VAL A 293 -11.05 -23.89 -17.78
C VAL A 293 -10.60 -22.43 -17.86
N ASN A 294 -9.40 -22.19 -18.41
CA ASN A 294 -8.87 -20.85 -18.64
C ASN A 294 -9.74 -20.09 -19.66
N LEU A 295 -10.07 -18.82 -19.42
CA LEU A 295 -10.88 -18.00 -20.33
C LEU A 295 -10.19 -17.67 -21.67
N GLY A 296 -8.95 -18.10 -21.84
CA GLY A 296 -8.21 -18.00 -23.07
C GLY A 296 -7.63 -16.62 -23.40
N PRO A 297 -6.89 -16.51 -24.52
CA PRO A 297 -6.05 -15.35 -24.80
C PRO A 297 -6.80 -14.07 -25.22
N ARG A 298 -8.13 -14.14 -25.37
CA ARG A 298 -8.96 -12.93 -25.57
C ARG A 298 -9.18 -12.18 -24.26
N ILE A 299 -9.20 -12.92 -23.13
CA ILE A 299 -9.41 -12.39 -21.78
C ILE A 299 -8.08 -12.35 -21.02
N ASN A 300 -7.34 -13.47 -20.99
CA ASN A 300 -6.08 -13.57 -20.29
C ASN A 300 -4.90 -13.13 -21.17
N SER A 301 -3.85 -12.59 -20.55
CA SER A 301 -2.68 -12.05 -21.24
C SER A 301 -1.39 -12.42 -20.52
N LYS A 302 -0.24 -11.97 -21.03
CA LYS A 302 1.06 -12.12 -20.36
C LYS A 302 1.18 -11.31 -19.04
N HIS A 303 0.18 -10.51 -18.72
CA HIS A 303 0.10 -9.75 -17.49
C HIS A 303 -0.70 -10.53 -16.44
N TRP A 304 -1.25 -9.87 -15.44
CA TRP A 304 -2.15 -10.48 -14.48
C TRP A 304 -3.57 -9.93 -14.66
N GLU A 305 -4.55 -10.82 -14.66
CA GLU A 305 -5.96 -10.52 -14.69
C GLU A 305 -6.58 -10.92 -13.34
N THR A 306 -7.48 -10.06 -12.81
CA THR A 306 -8.07 -10.26 -11.48
C THR A 306 -9.43 -9.59 -11.33
N GLN A 307 -10.11 -9.86 -10.21
CA GLN A 307 -11.34 -9.22 -9.76
C GLN A 307 -12.45 -9.25 -10.85
N PRO A 308 -12.80 -10.42 -11.37
CA PRO A 308 -13.91 -10.53 -12.30
C PRO A 308 -15.23 -10.16 -11.61
N SER A 309 -16.13 -9.51 -12.35
CA SER A 309 -17.49 -9.21 -11.92
C SER A 309 -18.44 -9.22 -13.11
N PHE A 310 -19.55 -9.92 -12.98
CA PHE A 310 -20.60 -9.89 -14.00
C PHE A 310 -21.46 -8.63 -13.89
N SER A 311 -21.97 -8.18 -15.04
CA SER A 311 -23.12 -7.28 -15.04
C SER A 311 -24.36 -8.03 -14.53
N SER A 312 -25.37 -7.26 -14.06
CA SER A 312 -26.62 -7.85 -13.53
C SER A 312 -27.39 -8.68 -14.56
N ASP A 313 -27.23 -8.39 -15.86
CA ASP A 313 -27.85 -9.15 -16.96
C ASP A 313 -27.02 -10.37 -17.41
N GLY A 314 -25.85 -10.60 -16.78
CA GLY A 314 -24.94 -11.70 -17.07
C GLY A 314 -24.23 -11.66 -18.43
N LYS A 315 -24.35 -10.55 -19.19
CA LYS A 315 -23.83 -10.47 -20.56
C LYS A 315 -22.46 -9.83 -20.67
N THR A 316 -22.02 -9.11 -19.62
CA THR A 316 -20.74 -8.40 -19.60
C THR A 316 -19.90 -8.88 -18.41
N LEU A 317 -18.64 -9.16 -18.66
CA LEU A 317 -17.65 -9.45 -17.65
C LEU A 317 -16.72 -8.25 -17.51
N TYR A 318 -16.70 -7.65 -16.32
CA TYR A 318 -15.70 -6.65 -15.92
C TYR A 318 -14.54 -7.33 -15.21
N PHE A 319 -13.34 -6.89 -15.45
CA PHE A 319 -12.15 -7.39 -14.75
C PHE A 319 -11.03 -6.36 -14.76
N ILE A 320 -10.03 -6.52 -13.91
CA ILE A 320 -8.85 -5.69 -13.86
C ILE A 320 -7.71 -6.42 -14.54
N ARG A 321 -6.98 -5.71 -15.42
CA ARG A 321 -5.70 -6.15 -15.98
C ARG A 321 -4.59 -5.25 -15.48
N GLY A 322 -3.59 -5.83 -14.83
CA GLY A 322 -2.38 -5.12 -14.44
C GLY A 322 -1.45 -5.00 -15.63
N MET A 323 -1.13 -3.76 -16.00
CA MET A 323 -0.14 -3.47 -17.02
C MET A 323 1.21 -3.24 -16.35
N THR A 324 2.18 -4.13 -16.54
CA THR A 324 3.56 -3.80 -16.22
C THR A 324 4.06 -2.85 -17.30
N TYR A 325 4.30 -1.60 -16.93
CA TYR A 325 5.14 -0.77 -17.75
C TYR A 325 6.55 -1.38 -17.68
N ASP A 326 7.12 -1.75 -18.81
CA ASP A 326 8.54 -2.10 -18.89
C ASP A 326 9.33 -0.92 -18.31
N ARG A 327 10.02 -1.16 -17.18
CA ARG A 327 10.92 -0.20 -16.56
C ARG A 327 12.28 -0.26 -17.24
#